data_fea226744d9a5c44f3272309bc364466
#
_entry.id   fea226744d9a5c44f3272309bc364466
#
_cell.length_a   1.000
_cell.length_b   1.000
_cell.length_c   1.000
_cell.angle_alpha   90.00
_cell.angle_beta   90.00
_cell.angle_gamma   90.00
#
_symmetry.space_group_name_H-M   'P 1'
#
loop_
_entity.id
_entity.type
_entity.pdbx_description
1 polymer ?
#
loop_
_entity_poly.entity_id
_entity_poly.type
_entity_poly.pdbx_seq_one_letter_code
_entity_poly.pdbx_strand_id
1 'polypeptide(L)'
;MNENVLYRKWRPLTFNEVVGQEHVTTTLTNSIELKQTSHAYLFTGPRGVGKTTMARVLAKAMNCVSSPNCCLQPIGGRDFCDNCILINNGNMIDLIEIDAASNRSIDDIRDIKEKSLFAPNIGSCKVYIIDEAHGLTGPAQQAFLKLLEEPPKNVIIILATTEINSIPQTIVSRCQRFDFSRINSEQMSSHLKLISDSENIKISNEACDIISLNSSGSLRDAENILQQISTLKNNSVEEKDVFDFLGLSRADTGVQLTINILNNEIDSILKIIQKESESGTDSLHLKNQVLKCLRALIYIKNGLEDLVEETQDTISALKDVSEKFSVEKLNNISKTLMNSTVEPNEFPPISIEIALIECCGLNESSDSHVIERKEVAPPEIRSAEVKSSGTTVNADRNPKDREPVINNNAQAPVAKIENKPQPKRPVVDNEWKSVCNALRRVKGNKYFIGGLLNSVSPKIEEGKIKLIFKSNTMKQNFLNEITNNETKQRVIDSINENYKETLELIVDEVVESSIEGENPLIKTPIVQHAISMGAKIKKNT
;
A
#
# COMPACT_ATOMS: atom_id res chain seq x y z
N MET A 1 27.85 -9.21 11.41
CA MET A 1 26.50 -8.66 11.13
C MET A 1 25.65 -9.03 12.34
N ASN A 2 24.87 -8.08 12.87
CA ASN A 2 24.14 -8.28 14.12
C ASN A 2 23.21 -9.51 14.05
N GLU A 3 23.66 -10.64 14.60
CA GLU A 3 22.89 -11.88 14.78
C GLU A 3 21.81 -11.74 15.88
N ASN A 4 21.68 -10.57 16.48
CA ASN A 4 20.86 -10.35 17.66
C ASN A 4 19.39 -10.02 17.38
N VAL A 5 18.94 -10.02 16.12
CA VAL A 5 17.55 -9.65 15.80
C VAL A 5 16.72 -10.91 15.62
N LEU A 6 15.65 -11.08 16.45
CA LEU A 6 14.84 -12.30 16.50
C LEU A 6 14.32 -12.73 15.14
N TYR A 7 13.74 -11.83 14.33
CA TYR A 7 13.20 -12.17 13.00
C TYR A 7 14.25 -12.69 12.00
N ARG A 8 15.57 -12.49 12.27
CA ARG A 8 16.66 -13.08 11.47
C ARG A 8 17.12 -14.40 12.04
N LYS A 9 17.28 -14.49 13.36
CA LYS A 9 17.72 -15.69 14.08
C LYS A 9 16.72 -16.81 13.94
N TRP A 10 15.42 -16.49 14.04
CA TRP A 10 14.30 -17.44 13.96
C TRP A 10 13.72 -17.61 12.56
N ARG A 11 14.43 -17.12 11.52
CA ARG A 11 13.98 -17.34 10.14
C ARG A 11 13.97 -18.84 9.83
N PRO A 12 12.84 -19.41 9.37
CA PRO A 12 12.72 -20.80 8.98
C PRO A 12 13.83 -21.26 8.03
N LEU A 13 14.45 -22.39 8.36
CA LEU A 13 15.50 -23.02 7.57
C LEU A 13 14.99 -24.24 6.79
N THR A 14 13.82 -24.78 7.13
CA THR A 14 13.18 -25.92 6.47
C THR A 14 11.72 -25.62 6.21
N PHE A 15 11.07 -26.40 5.34
CA PHE A 15 9.63 -26.25 5.08
C PHE A 15 8.78 -26.51 6.33
N ASN A 16 9.22 -27.40 7.22
CA ASN A 16 8.49 -27.77 8.45
C ASN A 16 8.51 -26.67 9.52
N GLU A 17 9.44 -25.73 9.42
CA GLU A 17 9.54 -24.58 10.34
C GLU A 17 8.65 -23.41 9.92
N VAL A 18 8.11 -23.44 8.71
CA VAL A 18 7.27 -22.35 8.20
C VAL A 18 5.88 -22.43 8.85
N VAL A 19 5.48 -21.35 9.49
CA VAL A 19 4.21 -21.25 10.22
C VAL A 19 3.09 -20.73 9.33
N GLY A 20 1.93 -21.37 9.37
CA GLY A 20 0.67 -20.85 8.80
C GLY A 20 0.56 -20.85 7.28
N GLN A 21 1.42 -21.62 6.56
CA GLN A 21 1.41 -21.70 5.10
C GLN A 21 1.39 -23.17 4.61
N GLU A 22 0.63 -24.03 5.26
CA GLU A 22 0.64 -25.49 5.04
C GLU A 22 0.32 -25.87 3.59
N HIS A 23 -0.60 -25.16 2.94
CA HIS A 23 -0.97 -25.36 1.54
C HIS A 23 0.19 -25.08 0.57
N VAL A 24 1.04 -24.08 0.88
CA VAL A 24 2.22 -23.74 0.09
C VAL A 24 3.33 -24.77 0.35
N THR A 25 3.64 -25.04 1.62
CA THR A 25 4.72 -25.96 2.00
C THR A 25 4.47 -27.37 1.46
N THR A 26 3.25 -27.89 1.61
CA THR A 26 2.88 -29.21 1.11
C THR A 26 3.01 -29.30 -0.41
N THR A 27 2.51 -28.30 -1.13
CA THR A 27 2.58 -28.30 -2.60
C THR A 27 4.02 -28.24 -3.10
N LEU A 28 4.86 -27.38 -2.50
CA LEU A 28 6.27 -27.24 -2.89
C LEU A 28 7.08 -28.50 -2.54
N THR A 29 6.85 -29.07 -1.35
CA THR A 29 7.48 -30.35 -0.93
C THR A 29 7.18 -31.47 -1.92
N ASN A 30 5.90 -31.68 -2.26
CA ASN A 30 5.48 -32.68 -3.22
C ASN A 30 6.11 -32.46 -4.61
N SER A 31 6.17 -31.20 -5.06
CA SER A 31 6.78 -30.86 -6.36
C SER A 31 8.28 -31.19 -6.41
N ILE A 32 9.00 -30.99 -5.30
CA ILE A 32 10.42 -31.31 -5.18
C ILE A 32 10.63 -32.84 -5.16
N GLU A 33 9.85 -33.56 -4.36
CA GLU A 33 9.94 -35.04 -4.25
C GLU A 33 9.63 -35.72 -5.59
N LEU A 34 8.62 -35.23 -6.32
CA LEU A 34 8.23 -35.74 -7.63
C LEU A 34 9.14 -35.24 -8.77
N LYS A 35 10.10 -34.35 -8.48
CA LYS A 35 10.96 -33.69 -9.47
C LYS A 35 10.18 -32.93 -10.57
N GLN A 36 9.01 -32.40 -10.19
CA GLN A 36 8.11 -31.63 -11.08
C GLN A 36 8.14 -30.15 -10.69
N THR A 37 9.31 -29.56 -10.76
CA THR A 37 9.53 -28.17 -10.38
C THR A 37 9.34 -27.23 -11.57
N SER A 38 8.78 -26.05 -11.33
CA SER A 38 8.62 -25.01 -12.33
C SER A 38 9.91 -24.20 -12.47
N HIS A 39 10.10 -23.57 -13.64
CA HIS A 39 11.19 -22.62 -13.87
C HIS A 39 10.90 -21.24 -13.24
N ALA A 40 9.63 -20.91 -12.98
CA ALA A 40 9.23 -19.62 -12.43
C ALA A 40 8.12 -19.76 -11.38
N TYR A 41 8.28 -19.08 -10.27
CA TYR A 41 7.35 -19.02 -9.14
C TYR A 41 6.96 -17.59 -8.85
N LEU A 42 5.71 -17.38 -8.45
CA LEU A 42 5.21 -16.08 -8.00
C LEU A 42 4.57 -16.24 -6.61
N PHE A 43 5.23 -15.68 -5.59
CA PHE A 43 4.75 -15.65 -4.21
C PHE A 43 4.06 -14.31 -3.95
N THR A 44 2.77 -14.35 -3.67
CA THR A 44 1.96 -13.15 -3.42
C THR A 44 1.31 -13.22 -2.04
N GLY A 45 1.11 -12.07 -1.40
CA GLY A 45 0.48 -11.96 -0.10
C GLY A 45 1.01 -10.81 0.76
N PRO A 46 0.45 -10.60 1.96
CA PRO A 46 0.84 -9.51 2.84
C PRO A 46 2.33 -9.49 3.20
N ARG A 47 2.80 -8.36 3.73
CA ARG A 47 4.16 -8.24 4.25
C ARG A 47 4.33 -9.12 5.51
N GLY A 48 5.54 -9.67 5.69
CA GLY A 48 5.89 -10.38 6.93
C GLY A 48 5.33 -11.79 7.10
N VAL A 49 4.65 -12.36 6.08
CA VAL A 49 4.06 -13.71 6.11
C VAL A 49 5.00 -14.84 5.64
N GLY A 50 6.27 -14.52 5.34
CA GLY A 50 7.27 -15.54 5.01
C GLY A 50 7.57 -15.75 3.52
N LYS A 51 7.11 -14.90 2.58
CA LYS A 51 7.35 -15.05 1.13
C LYS A 51 8.83 -15.22 0.77
N THR A 52 9.67 -14.27 1.16
CA THR A 52 11.13 -14.28 0.88
C THR A 52 11.83 -15.42 1.61
N THR A 53 11.35 -15.79 2.81
CA THR A 53 11.83 -16.93 3.56
C THR A 53 11.54 -18.24 2.82
N MET A 54 10.31 -18.42 2.36
CA MET A 54 9.92 -19.58 1.55
C MET A 54 10.72 -19.67 0.25
N ALA A 55 10.98 -18.52 -0.40
CA ALA A 55 11.83 -18.47 -1.59
C ALA A 55 13.25 -19.00 -1.31
N ARG A 56 13.84 -18.63 -0.17
CA ARG A 56 15.16 -19.15 0.27
C ARG A 56 15.12 -20.64 0.60
N VAL A 57 14.08 -21.11 1.31
CA VAL A 57 13.91 -22.53 1.62
C VAL A 57 13.75 -23.35 0.34
N LEU A 58 12.97 -22.85 -0.63
CA LEU A 58 12.81 -23.47 -1.95
C LEU A 58 14.15 -23.53 -2.70
N ALA A 59 14.86 -22.40 -2.79
CA ALA A 59 16.19 -22.33 -3.43
C ALA A 59 17.19 -23.30 -2.82
N LYS A 60 17.14 -23.44 -1.50
CA LYS A 60 17.97 -24.39 -0.74
C LYS A 60 17.61 -25.83 -1.07
N ALA A 61 16.33 -26.17 -1.08
CA ALA A 61 15.87 -27.52 -1.39
C ALA A 61 16.22 -27.95 -2.82
N MET A 62 16.16 -27.00 -3.78
CA MET A 62 16.53 -27.24 -5.18
C MET A 62 18.04 -27.48 -5.37
N ASN A 63 18.87 -26.91 -4.52
CA ASN A 63 20.33 -27.05 -4.56
C ASN A 63 20.87 -28.03 -3.52
N CYS A 64 19.98 -28.73 -2.81
CA CYS A 64 20.36 -29.72 -1.80
C CYS A 64 20.95 -30.98 -2.43
N VAL A 65 22.13 -31.38 -1.97
CA VAL A 65 22.84 -32.58 -2.46
C VAL A 65 22.62 -33.82 -1.59
N SER A 66 21.94 -33.67 -0.44
CA SER A 66 21.61 -34.79 0.45
C SER A 66 20.48 -35.64 -0.10
N SER A 67 20.54 -36.94 0.17
CA SER A 67 19.46 -37.89 -0.11
C SER A 67 19.14 -38.69 1.17
N PRO A 68 17.97 -38.50 1.77
CA PRO A 68 16.89 -37.56 1.41
C PRO A 68 17.25 -36.12 1.61
N ASN A 69 16.50 -35.21 0.93
CA ASN A 69 16.73 -33.76 0.98
C ASN A 69 16.62 -33.22 2.40
N CYS A 70 17.70 -32.62 2.93
CA CYS A 70 17.74 -32.18 4.34
C CYS A 70 16.77 -31.00 4.62
N CYS A 71 16.29 -30.29 3.60
CA CYS A 71 15.30 -29.21 3.75
C CYS A 71 13.85 -29.72 3.90
N LEU A 72 13.60 -30.97 3.57
CA LEU A 72 12.31 -31.67 3.71
C LEU A 72 12.21 -32.47 5.00
N GLN A 73 13.30 -32.61 5.78
CA GLN A 73 13.32 -33.36 7.02
C GLN A 73 12.83 -32.51 8.20
N PRO A 74 12.22 -33.14 9.23
CA PRO A 74 11.87 -32.46 10.48
C PRO A 74 13.09 -31.87 11.19
N ILE A 75 12.85 -30.83 11.99
CA ILE A 75 13.86 -30.19 12.84
C ILE A 75 14.51 -31.23 13.76
N GLY A 76 15.85 -31.17 13.87
CA GLY A 76 16.63 -32.07 14.77
C GLY A 76 17.00 -33.41 14.18
N GLY A 77 16.67 -33.68 12.90
CA GLY A 77 16.91 -34.98 12.27
C GLY A 77 18.26 -35.16 11.58
N ARG A 78 18.92 -34.10 11.09
CA ARG A 78 20.19 -34.18 10.33
C ARG A 78 20.92 -32.85 10.19
N ASP A 79 22.24 -32.96 9.98
CA ASP A 79 23.07 -31.85 9.60
C ASP A 79 22.74 -31.39 8.17
N PHE A 80 22.77 -30.07 7.92
CA PHE A 80 22.62 -29.54 6.59
C PHE A 80 23.83 -29.89 5.73
N CYS A 81 23.62 -30.22 4.45
CA CYS A 81 24.70 -30.38 3.48
C CYS A 81 25.43 -29.06 3.20
N ASP A 82 26.62 -29.15 2.62
CA ASP A 82 27.47 -27.98 2.34
C ASP A 82 26.75 -26.88 1.57
N ASN A 83 25.99 -27.23 0.54
CA ASN A 83 25.20 -26.26 -0.23
C ASN A 83 24.15 -25.55 0.63
N CYS A 84 23.47 -26.30 1.50
CA CYS A 84 22.48 -25.73 2.40
C CYS A 84 23.11 -24.83 3.46
N ILE A 85 24.30 -25.14 3.95
CA ILE A 85 25.08 -24.30 4.86
C ILE A 85 25.50 -23.01 4.16
N LEU A 86 26.00 -23.08 2.92
CA LEU A 86 26.38 -21.90 2.12
C LEU A 86 25.18 -20.97 1.91
N ILE A 87 23.98 -21.50 1.64
CA ILE A 87 22.77 -20.71 1.48
C ILE A 87 22.33 -20.07 2.80
N ASN A 88 22.35 -20.82 3.90
CA ASN A 88 22.01 -20.31 5.23
C ASN A 88 22.93 -19.13 5.62
N ASN A 89 24.22 -19.22 5.29
CA ASN A 89 25.22 -18.18 5.57
C ASN A 89 25.20 -17.02 4.54
N GLY A 90 24.37 -17.11 3.48
CA GLY A 90 24.32 -16.10 2.42
C GLY A 90 25.54 -16.07 1.49
N ASN A 91 26.33 -17.16 1.44
CA ASN A 91 27.57 -17.28 0.68
C ASN A 91 27.43 -18.08 -0.63
N MET A 92 26.22 -18.51 -0.97
CA MET A 92 25.98 -19.29 -2.19
C MET A 92 25.95 -18.36 -3.41
N ILE A 93 26.90 -18.54 -4.32
CA ILE A 93 27.04 -17.72 -5.54
C ILE A 93 25.87 -17.94 -6.52
N ASP A 94 25.29 -19.14 -6.52
CA ASP A 94 24.19 -19.51 -7.40
C ASP A 94 22.81 -19.10 -6.85
N LEU A 95 22.75 -18.42 -5.70
CA LEU A 95 21.55 -17.78 -5.15
C LEU A 95 21.72 -16.28 -5.18
N ILE A 96 20.98 -15.61 -6.05
CA ILE A 96 21.01 -14.17 -6.23
C ILE A 96 19.69 -13.57 -5.76
N GLU A 97 19.76 -12.75 -4.72
CA GLU A 97 18.61 -12.04 -4.18
C GLU A 97 18.67 -10.57 -4.59
N ILE A 98 17.58 -10.07 -5.15
CA ILE A 98 17.45 -8.73 -5.71
C ILE A 98 16.18 -8.10 -5.13
N ASP A 99 16.34 -6.96 -4.49
CA ASP A 99 15.23 -6.11 -4.10
C ASP A 99 14.86 -5.20 -5.26
N ALA A 100 13.66 -5.41 -5.82
CA ALA A 100 13.17 -4.62 -6.96
C ALA A 100 12.87 -3.17 -6.60
N ALA A 101 12.75 -2.82 -5.32
CA ALA A 101 12.63 -1.42 -4.89
C ALA A 101 13.94 -0.64 -5.14
N SER A 102 15.07 -1.33 -5.00
CA SER A 102 16.43 -0.77 -5.20
C SER A 102 16.96 -1.00 -6.62
N ASN A 103 16.63 -2.15 -7.24
CA ASN A 103 17.12 -2.60 -8.54
C ASN A 103 15.96 -2.75 -9.53
N ARG A 104 15.39 -1.63 -9.95
CA ARG A 104 14.14 -1.58 -10.72
C ARG A 104 14.32 -1.24 -12.21
N SER A 105 15.55 -1.03 -12.65
CA SER A 105 15.84 -0.57 -14.01
C SER A 105 15.82 -1.72 -15.02
N ILE A 106 15.69 -1.37 -16.30
CA ILE A 106 15.80 -2.33 -17.40
C ILE A 106 17.22 -2.92 -17.49
N ASP A 107 18.23 -2.15 -17.12
CA ASP A 107 19.62 -2.58 -17.20
C ASP A 107 19.94 -3.63 -16.14
N ASP A 108 19.36 -3.50 -14.92
CA ASP A 108 19.46 -4.53 -13.87
C ASP A 108 18.90 -5.89 -14.38
N ILE A 109 17.78 -5.87 -15.09
CA ILE A 109 17.17 -7.08 -15.64
C ILE A 109 17.96 -7.65 -16.82
N ARG A 110 18.59 -6.83 -17.65
CA ARG A 110 19.50 -7.28 -18.71
C ARG A 110 20.72 -7.98 -18.13
N ASP A 111 21.30 -7.44 -17.06
CA ASP A 111 22.40 -8.05 -16.33
C ASP A 111 22.02 -9.43 -15.78
N ILE A 112 20.81 -9.56 -15.21
CA ILE A 112 20.28 -10.85 -14.75
C ILE A 112 20.21 -11.83 -15.92
N LYS A 113 19.67 -11.40 -17.06
CA LYS A 113 19.54 -12.22 -18.26
C LYS A 113 20.91 -12.70 -18.76
N GLU A 114 21.89 -11.83 -18.87
CA GLU A 114 23.24 -12.19 -19.28
C GLU A 114 23.90 -13.18 -18.32
N LYS A 115 23.81 -12.92 -17.01
CA LYS A 115 24.35 -13.82 -15.96
C LYS A 115 23.63 -15.16 -15.89
N SER A 116 22.36 -15.22 -16.30
CA SER A 116 21.56 -16.45 -16.32
C SER A 116 21.98 -17.45 -17.41
N LEU A 117 22.67 -16.98 -18.46
CA LEU A 117 23.17 -17.84 -19.54
C LEU A 117 24.34 -18.73 -19.09
N PHE A 118 25.04 -18.37 -18.03
CA PHE A 118 26.17 -19.17 -17.53
C PHE A 118 25.65 -20.31 -16.63
N ALA A 119 26.32 -21.46 -16.73
CA ALA A 119 26.00 -22.61 -15.88
C ALA A 119 26.14 -22.28 -14.37
N PRO A 120 25.42 -22.99 -13.49
CA PRO A 120 25.66 -22.91 -12.05
C PRO A 120 27.11 -23.24 -11.71
N ASN A 121 27.65 -22.59 -10.66
CA ASN A 121 29.04 -22.85 -10.24
C ASN A 121 29.16 -24.01 -9.28
N ILE A 122 28.28 -24.08 -8.28
CA ILE A 122 28.31 -25.06 -7.16
C ILE A 122 27.01 -25.83 -7.11
N GLY A 123 25.87 -25.14 -7.29
CA GLY A 123 24.54 -25.71 -7.18
C GLY A 123 24.09 -26.52 -8.38
N SER A 124 22.95 -27.19 -8.25
CA SER A 124 22.26 -27.86 -9.37
C SER A 124 21.57 -26.85 -10.29
N CYS A 125 21.17 -25.71 -9.75
CA CYS A 125 20.50 -24.63 -10.48
C CYS A 125 20.90 -23.24 -9.93
N LYS A 126 20.83 -22.22 -10.77
CA LYS A 126 20.87 -20.81 -10.35
C LYS A 126 19.48 -20.37 -9.97
N VAL A 127 19.35 -19.75 -8.80
CA VAL A 127 18.07 -19.23 -8.32
C VAL A 127 18.15 -17.70 -8.19
N TYR A 128 17.22 -17.04 -8.85
CA TYR A 128 17.03 -15.60 -8.74
C TYR A 128 15.77 -15.34 -7.92
N ILE A 129 15.94 -14.69 -6.76
CA ILE A 129 14.82 -14.23 -5.92
C ILE A 129 14.68 -12.73 -6.15
N ILE A 130 13.55 -12.31 -6.68
CA ILE A 130 13.22 -10.90 -6.90
C ILE A 130 12.14 -10.52 -5.88
N ASP A 131 12.58 -9.84 -4.83
CA ASP A 131 11.68 -9.39 -3.77
C ASP A 131 11.04 -8.05 -4.16
N GLU A 132 9.82 -7.82 -3.67
CA GLU A 132 8.95 -6.67 -3.99
C GLU A 132 8.88 -6.40 -5.52
N ALA A 133 8.64 -7.47 -6.30
CA ALA A 133 8.67 -7.48 -7.76
C ALA A 133 7.74 -6.42 -8.40
N HIS A 134 6.74 -5.91 -7.69
CA HIS A 134 5.90 -4.79 -8.12
C HIS A 134 6.71 -3.48 -8.29
N GLY A 135 7.89 -3.36 -7.66
CA GLY A 135 8.80 -2.23 -7.81
C GLY A 135 9.49 -2.14 -9.19
N LEU A 136 9.45 -3.20 -10.01
CA LEU A 136 10.04 -3.19 -11.34
C LEU A 136 9.35 -2.18 -12.27
N THR A 137 10.14 -1.40 -13.02
CA THR A 137 9.59 -0.48 -14.02
C THR A 137 8.93 -1.23 -15.18
N GLY A 138 7.97 -0.62 -15.90
CA GLY A 138 7.32 -1.24 -17.06
C GLY A 138 8.30 -1.79 -18.12
N PRO A 139 9.35 -1.04 -18.51
CA PRO A 139 10.41 -1.57 -19.39
C PRO A 139 11.17 -2.76 -18.81
N ALA A 140 11.44 -2.77 -17.49
CA ALA A 140 12.09 -3.90 -16.82
C ALA A 140 11.18 -5.14 -16.82
N GLN A 141 9.89 -4.98 -16.54
CA GLN A 141 8.89 -6.06 -16.63
C GLN A 141 8.81 -6.66 -18.04
N GLN A 142 8.85 -5.83 -19.09
CA GLN A 142 8.88 -6.30 -20.48
C GLN A 142 10.16 -7.06 -20.83
N ALA A 143 11.32 -6.59 -20.35
CA ALA A 143 12.58 -7.31 -20.53
C ALA A 143 12.57 -8.67 -19.83
N PHE A 144 11.89 -8.74 -18.68
CA PHE A 144 11.75 -9.95 -17.88
C PHE A 144 10.88 -11.02 -18.55
N LEU A 145 9.86 -10.63 -19.33
CA LEU A 145 9.00 -11.58 -20.07
C LEU A 145 9.82 -12.51 -20.97
N LYS A 146 10.85 -12.02 -21.63
CA LYS A 146 11.71 -12.85 -22.49
C LYS A 146 12.45 -13.94 -21.72
N LEU A 147 12.82 -13.66 -20.47
CA LEU A 147 13.48 -14.62 -19.59
C LEU A 147 12.49 -15.68 -19.07
N LEU A 148 11.22 -15.32 -18.89
CA LEU A 148 10.16 -16.25 -18.50
C LEU A 148 9.65 -17.11 -19.65
N GLU A 149 9.68 -16.61 -20.89
CA GLU A 149 9.25 -17.35 -22.08
C GLU A 149 10.29 -18.39 -22.53
N GLU A 150 11.56 -18.02 -22.49
CA GLU A 150 12.68 -18.87 -22.88
C GLU A 150 13.71 -18.97 -21.73
N PRO A 151 13.34 -19.66 -20.63
CA PRO A 151 14.22 -19.74 -19.47
C PRO A 151 15.50 -20.55 -19.83
N PRO A 152 16.68 -20.08 -19.44
CA PRO A 152 17.91 -20.86 -19.60
C PRO A 152 17.82 -22.16 -18.79
N LYS A 153 18.52 -23.18 -19.23
CA LYS A 153 18.59 -24.46 -18.51
C LYS A 153 19.17 -24.24 -17.10
N ASN A 154 18.58 -24.90 -16.11
CA ASN A 154 19.01 -24.85 -14.71
C ASN A 154 18.91 -23.43 -14.08
N VAL A 155 17.97 -22.62 -14.53
CA VAL A 155 17.64 -21.33 -13.92
C VAL A 155 16.24 -21.40 -13.34
N ILE A 156 16.09 -20.94 -12.11
CA ILE A 156 14.81 -20.84 -11.40
C ILE A 156 14.63 -19.39 -10.98
N ILE A 157 13.44 -18.87 -11.21
CA ILE A 157 13.07 -17.50 -10.92
C ILE A 157 11.96 -17.52 -9.89
N ILE A 158 12.13 -16.76 -8.80
CA ILE A 158 11.12 -16.64 -7.75
C ILE A 158 10.82 -15.15 -7.58
N LEU A 159 9.60 -14.76 -7.93
CA LEU A 159 9.09 -13.41 -7.73
C LEU A 159 8.31 -13.37 -6.41
N ALA A 160 8.60 -12.43 -5.54
CA ALA A 160 7.82 -12.16 -4.34
C ALA A 160 7.20 -10.76 -4.43
N THR A 161 5.92 -10.62 -4.10
CA THR A 161 5.23 -9.33 -4.14
C THR A 161 4.17 -9.21 -3.07
N THR A 162 3.95 -8.00 -2.58
CA THR A 162 2.81 -7.64 -1.74
C THR A 162 1.61 -7.18 -2.57
N GLU A 163 1.84 -6.80 -3.84
CA GLU A 163 0.85 -6.18 -4.72
C GLU A 163 0.73 -6.96 -6.04
N ILE A 164 -0.13 -7.96 -6.06
CA ILE A 164 -0.35 -8.78 -7.28
C ILE A 164 -0.93 -7.95 -8.44
N ASN A 165 -1.76 -6.94 -8.14
CA ASN A 165 -2.41 -6.10 -9.15
C ASN A 165 -1.42 -5.21 -9.92
N SER A 166 -0.25 -4.94 -9.34
CA SER A 166 0.83 -4.17 -9.97
C SER A 166 1.71 -5.02 -10.91
N ILE A 167 1.55 -6.35 -10.89
CA ILE A 167 2.26 -7.29 -11.78
C ILE A 167 1.41 -7.54 -13.03
N PRO A 168 1.96 -7.34 -14.25
CA PRO A 168 1.26 -7.64 -15.49
C PRO A 168 0.78 -9.09 -15.57
N GLN A 169 -0.44 -9.29 -16.05
CA GLN A 169 -1.03 -10.62 -16.22
C GLN A 169 -0.17 -11.54 -17.11
N THR A 170 0.60 -10.95 -18.03
CA THR A 170 1.55 -11.68 -18.89
C THR A 170 2.68 -12.34 -18.10
N ILE A 171 3.14 -11.75 -16.99
CA ILE A 171 4.11 -12.35 -16.07
C ILE A 171 3.41 -13.41 -15.21
N VAL A 172 2.25 -13.07 -14.63
CA VAL A 172 1.49 -13.98 -13.76
C VAL A 172 1.17 -15.31 -14.47
N SER A 173 0.78 -15.26 -15.75
CA SER A 173 0.42 -16.45 -16.53
C SER A 173 1.60 -17.39 -16.85
N ARG A 174 2.85 -16.93 -16.67
CA ARG A 174 4.08 -17.71 -16.92
C ARG A 174 4.74 -18.22 -15.63
N CYS A 175 4.19 -17.85 -14.48
CA CYS A 175 4.68 -18.27 -13.17
C CYS A 175 3.70 -19.22 -12.50
N GLN A 176 4.22 -20.18 -11.75
CA GLN A 176 3.40 -20.93 -10.80
C GLN A 176 3.13 -20.05 -9.58
N ARG A 177 1.85 -19.66 -9.40
CA ARG A 177 1.42 -18.74 -8.36
C ARG A 177 1.15 -19.47 -7.05
N PHE A 178 1.58 -18.85 -5.95
CA PHE A 178 1.29 -19.26 -4.57
C PHE A 178 0.84 -18.04 -3.78
N ASP A 179 -0.34 -18.13 -3.19
CA ASP A 179 -0.95 -17.07 -2.40
C ASP A 179 -0.70 -17.34 -0.92
N PHE A 180 0.05 -16.46 -0.28
CA PHE A 180 0.35 -16.50 1.15
C PHE A 180 -0.75 -15.77 1.93
N SER A 181 -1.30 -16.45 2.92
CA SER A 181 -2.31 -15.90 3.82
C SER A 181 -1.69 -15.23 5.06
N ARG A 182 -2.49 -14.43 5.74
CA ARG A 182 -2.13 -13.94 7.09
C ARG A 182 -2.05 -15.14 8.04
N ILE A 183 -1.08 -15.08 8.94
CA ILE A 183 -0.91 -16.14 9.95
C ILE A 183 -1.98 -15.95 11.02
N ASN A 184 -2.62 -17.05 11.43
CA ASN A 184 -3.62 -17.04 12.49
C ASN A 184 -2.98 -16.61 13.83
N SER A 185 -3.72 -15.88 14.65
CA SER A 185 -3.27 -15.39 15.96
C SER A 185 -2.85 -16.52 16.90
N GLU A 186 -3.55 -17.64 16.90
CA GLU A 186 -3.20 -18.81 17.74
C GLU A 186 -1.86 -19.44 17.34
N GLN A 187 -1.64 -19.63 16.03
CA GLN A 187 -0.38 -20.15 15.52
C GLN A 187 0.78 -19.19 15.80
N MET A 188 0.51 -17.89 15.70
CA MET A 188 1.50 -16.86 15.96
C MET A 188 1.84 -16.78 17.46
N SER A 189 0.85 -16.80 18.36
CA SER A 189 1.04 -16.81 19.81
C SER A 189 1.86 -18.04 20.25
N SER A 190 1.51 -19.23 19.73
CA SER A 190 2.26 -20.45 19.99
C SER A 190 3.71 -20.35 19.53
N HIS A 191 3.97 -19.76 18.36
CA HIS A 191 5.32 -19.55 17.84
C HIS A 191 6.12 -18.52 18.65
N LEU A 192 5.50 -17.42 19.07
CA LEU A 192 6.14 -16.42 19.97
C LEU A 192 6.52 -17.06 21.30
N LYS A 193 5.68 -17.94 21.83
CA LYS A 193 5.97 -18.68 23.06
C LYS A 193 7.19 -19.59 22.90
N LEU A 194 7.27 -20.34 21.79
CA LEU A 194 8.41 -21.19 21.46
C LEU A 194 9.71 -20.37 21.36
N ILE A 195 9.67 -19.21 20.69
CA ILE A 195 10.83 -18.30 20.62
C ILE A 195 11.21 -17.83 22.01
N SER A 196 10.26 -17.38 22.80
CA SER A 196 10.49 -16.84 24.14
C SER A 196 11.12 -17.85 25.08
N ASP A 197 10.64 -19.09 25.07
CA ASP A 197 11.19 -20.18 25.86
C ASP A 197 12.64 -20.50 25.46
N SER A 198 12.93 -20.47 24.15
CA SER A 198 14.27 -20.73 23.62
C SER A 198 15.26 -19.58 23.88
N GLU A 199 14.78 -18.32 23.94
CA GLU A 199 15.58 -17.11 24.21
C GLU A 199 15.62 -16.76 25.72
N ASN A 200 15.02 -17.58 26.59
CA ASN A 200 14.88 -17.33 28.04
C ASN A 200 14.15 -15.99 28.33
N ILE A 201 13.16 -15.65 27.53
CA ILE A 201 12.27 -14.51 27.75
C ILE A 201 11.06 -15.02 28.54
N LYS A 202 10.85 -14.47 29.72
CA LYS A 202 9.66 -14.77 30.53
C LYS A 202 8.50 -13.93 30.01
N ILE A 203 7.56 -14.54 29.33
CA ILE A 203 6.38 -13.87 28.81
C ILE A 203 5.11 -14.61 29.20
N SER A 204 4.05 -13.86 29.54
CA SER A 204 2.74 -14.45 29.81
C SER A 204 2.04 -14.85 28.49
N ASN A 205 1.13 -15.82 28.55
CA ASN A 205 0.38 -16.24 27.35
C ASN A 205 -0.49 -15.10 26.82
N GLU A 206 -1.10 -14.34 27.71
CA GLU A 206 -1.93 -13.19 27.42
C GLU A 206 -1.11 -12.11 26.65
N ALA A 207 0.14 -11.88 27.06
CA ALA A 207 1.05 -10.98 26.35
C ALA A 207 1.36 -11.47 24.93
N CYS A 208 1.57 -12.78 24.72
CA CYS A 208 1.74 -13.37 23.38
C CYS A 208 0.51 -13.18 22.51
N ASP A 209 -0.68 -13.37 23.07
CA ASP A 209 -1.96 -13.21 22.39
C ASP A 209 -2.17 -11.77 21.93
N ILE A 210 -1.88 -10.78 22.80
CA ILE A 210 -1.99 -9.36 22.47
C ILE A 210 -1.01 -8.96 21.35
N ILE A 211 0.24 -9.41 21.42
CA ILE A 211 1.23 -9.17 20.35
C ILE A 211 0.71 -9.76 19.04
N SER A 212 0.19 -10.99 19.07
CA SER A 212 -0.31 -11.69 17.87
C SER A 212 -1.49 -10.98 17.23
N LEU A 213 -2.46 -10.54 18.02
CA LEU A 213 -3.64 -9.79 17.56
C LEU A 213 -3.27 -8.44 16.93
N ASN A 214 -2.25 -7.77 17.47
CA ASN A 214 -1.82 -6.45 16.99
C ASN A 214 -0.79 -6.50 15.84
N SER A 215 -0.28 -7.68 15.51
CA SER A 215 0.68 -7.87 14.40
C SER A 215 0.03 -8.08 13.04
N SER A 216 -1.30 -7.98 12.94
CA SER A 216 -2.07 -8.09 11.68
C SER A 216 -1.74 -9.31 10.82
N GLY A 217 -1.31 -10.43 11.43
CA GLY A 217 -0.93 -11.66 10.76
C GLY A 217 0.49 -11.66 10.17
N SER A 218 1.33 -10.67 10.53
CA SER A 218 2.74 -10.55 10.15
C SER A 218 3.63 -11.10 11.27
N LEU A 219 4.24 -12.27 11.07
CA LEU A 219 5.14 -12.88 12.05
C LEU A 219 6.38 -12.00 12.30
N ARG A 220 6.92 -11.35 11.25
CA ARG A 220 8.06 -10.46 11.38
C ARG A 220 7.79 -9.28 12.31
N ASP A 221 6.57 -8.71 12.25
CA ASP A 221 6.20 -7.58 13.09
C ASP A 221 5.97 -8.05 14.53
N ALA A 222 5.37 -9.23 14.73
CA ALA A 222 5.22 -9.87 16.04
C ALA A 222 6.57 -10.14 16.73
N GLU A 223 7.53 -10.71 16.00
CA GLU A 223 8.89 -10.95 16.51
C GLU A 223 9.64 -9.65 16.83
N ASN A 224 9.44 -8.58 16.03
CA ASN A 224 10.01 -7.28 16.32
C ASN A 224 9.43 -6.66 17.60
N ILE A 225 8.11 -6.74 17.78
CA ILE A 225 7.43 -6.25 19.00
C ILE A 225 7.96 -7.03 20.21
N LEU A 226 7.99 -8.35 20.14
CA LEU A 226 8.52 -9.19 21.22
C LEU A 226 9.95 -8.80 21.59
N GLN A 227 10.82 -8.60 20.61
CA GLN A 227 12.22 -8.20 20.85
C GLN A 227 12.32 -6.84 21.52
N GLN A 228 11.55 -5.85 21.05
CA GLN A 228 11.60 -4.51 21.60
C GLN A 228 11.14 -4.48 23.05
N ILE A 229 10.02 -5.15 23.35
CA ILE A 229 9.47 -5.20 24.72
C ILE A 229 10.42 -5.99 25.64
N SER A 230 10.94 -7.14 25.20
CA SER A 230 11.87 -7.95 26.01
C SER A 230 13.15 -7.16 26.37
N THR A 231 13.66 -6.37 25.44
CA THR A 231 14.82 -5.50 25.68
C THR A 231 14.51 -4.41 26.70
N LEU A 232 13.32 -3.79 26.63
CA LEU A 232 12.90 -2.74 27.57
C LEU A 232 12.67 -3.27 28.99
N LYS A 233 12.19 -4.51 29.10
CA LYS A 233 11.76 -5.12 30.38
C LYS A 233 12.71 -6.19 30.91
N ASN A 234 13.97 -6.19 30.45
CA ASN A 234 14.99 -7.16 30.90
C ASN A 234 14.50 -8.63 30.84
N ASN A 235 13.87 -9.01 29.72
CA ASN A 235 13.35 -10.35 29.45
C ASN A 235 12.21 -10.81 30.40
N SER A 236 11.48 -9.89 31.02
CA SER A 236 10.25 -10.22 31.77
C SER A 236 9.12 -9.36 31.23
N VAL A 237 8.20 -9.96 30.49
CA VAL A 237 7.12 -9.29 29.76
C VAL A 237 5.76 -9.75 30.28
N GLU A 238 5.03 -8.83 30.88
CA GLU A 238 3.66 -9.05 31.32
C GLU A 238 2.68 -8.39 30.32
N GLU A 239 1.41 -8.74 30.41
CA GLU A 239 0.33 -8.18 29.61
C GLU A 239 0.35 -6.64 29.61
N LYS A 240 0.47 -6.04 30.79
CA LYS A 240 0.50 -4.59 30.97
C LYS A 240 1.62 -3.92 30.18
N ASP A 241 2.79 -4.58 30.11
CA ASP A 241 3.96 -4.02 29.41
C ASP A 241 3.72 -3.94 27.90
N VAL A 242 2.96 -4.90 27.35
CA VAL A 242 2.56 -4.90 25.93
C VAL A 242 1.57 -3.78 25.64
N PHE A 243 0.57 -3.59 26.52
CA PHE A 243 -0.37 -2.47 26.39
C PHE A 243 0.34 -1.12 26.42
N ASP A 244 1.20 -0.91 27.41
CA ASP A 244 1.95 0.34 27.57
C ASP A 244 2.90 0.59 26.36
N PHE A 245 3.54 -0.47 25.86
CA PHE A 245 4.46 -0.36 24.73
C PHE A 245 3.77 -0.05 23.39
N LEU A 246 2.64 -0.69 23.14
CA LEU A 246 1.89 -0.51 21.90
C LEU A 246 0.95 0.72 21.95
N GLY A 247 0.92 1.43 23.06
CA GLY A 247 -0.03 2.54 23.26
C GLY A 247 -1.49 2.09 23.14
N LEU A 248 -1.75 0.85 23.58
CA LEU A 248 -3.10 0.29 23.53
C LEU A 248 -3.86 0.66 24.79
N SER A 249 -5.07 1.15 24.65
CA SER A 249 -5.99 1.22 25.79
C SER A 249 -6.49 -0.19 26.14
N ARG A 250 -6.82 -0.40 27.41
CA ARG A 250 -7.41 -1.66 27.85
C ARG A 250 -8.76 -1.87 27.17
N ALA A 251 -9.15 -3.12 26.94
CA ALA A 251 -10.44 -3.45 26.35
C ALA A 251 -11.62 -2.76 27.07
N ASP A 252 -11.51 -2.61 28.40
CA ASP A 252 -12.49 -1.89 29.23
C ASP A 252 -12.72 -0.45 28.79
N THR A 253 -11.69 0.26 28.30
CA THR A 253 -11.82 1.65 27.85
C THR A 253 -12.71 1.76 26.61
N GLY A 254 -12.57 0.84 25.64
CA GLY A 254 -13.44 0.78 24.46
C GLY A 254 -14.89 0.51 24.81
N VAL A 255 -15.13 -0.40 25.75
CA VAL A 255 -16.47 -0.70 26.27
C VAL A 255 -17.07 0.51 26.99
N GLN A 256 -16.31 1.15 27.90
CA GLN A 256 -16.74 2.35 28.61
C GLN A 256 -17.06 3.51 27.66
N LEU A 257 -16.20 3.77 26.68
CA LEU A 257 -16.46 4.78 25.64
C LEU A 257 -17.74 4.46 24.86
N THR A 258 -17.93 3.20 24.47
CA THR A 258 -19.13 2.77 23.74
C THR A 258 -20.40 2.97 24.58
N ILE A 259 -20.37 2.59 25.85
CA ILE A 259 -21.50 2.77 26.79
C ILE A 259 -21.81 4.26 26.97
N ASN A 260 -20.79 5.10 27.19
CA ASN A 260 -20.96 6.53 27.37
C ASN A 260 -21.48 7.22 26.09
N ILE A 261 -21.06 6.80 24.89
CA ILE A 261 -21.63 7.28 23.63
C ILE A 261 -23.09 6.93 23.50
N LEU A 262 -23.46 5.69 23.82
CA LEU A 262 -24.85 5.23 23.76
C LEU A 262 -25.76 5.95 24.76
N ASN A 263 -25.21 6.31 25.93
CA ASN A 263 -25.90 7.08 26.99
C ASN A 263 -25.81 8.60 26.79
N ASN A 264 -25.06 9.12 25.80
CA ASN A 264 -24.81 10.55 25.55
C ASN A 264 -24.08 11.27 26.71
N GLU A 265 -23.18 10.58 27.39
CA GLU A 265 -22.38 11.11 28.49
C GLU A 265 -21.10 11.79 27.99
N ILE A 266 -21.24 12.97 27.36
CA ILE A 266 -20.13 13.69 26.71
C ILE A 266 -19.00 14.00 27.72
N ASP A 267 -19.32 14.42 28.93
CA ASP A 267 -18.32 14.75 29.96
C ASP A 267 -17.42 13.54 30.30
N SER A 268 -18.03 12.34 30.39
CA SER A 268 -17.32 11.10 30.67
C SER A 268 -16.43 10.69 29.50
N ILE A 269 -16.91 10.85 28.27
CA ILE A 269 -16.16 10.58 27.03
C ILE A 269 -14.90 11.44 26.98
N LEU A 270 -15.02 12.76 27.12
CA LEU A 270 -13.91 13.69 27.06
C LEU A 270 -12.86 13.43 28.14
N LYS A 271 -13.27 13.11 29.37
CA LYS A 271 -12.34 12.75 30.46
C LYS A 271 -11.57 11.47 30.17
N ILE A 272 -12.21 10.47 29.56
CA ILE A 272 -11.55 9.22 29.17
C ILE A 272 -10.54 9.50 28.06
N ILE A 273 -10.95 10.24 27.01
CA ILE A 273 -10.05 10.56 25.88
C ILE A 273 -8.82 11.33 26.38
N GLN A 274 -9.02 12.35 27.23
CA GLN A 274 -7.92 13.12 27.79
C GLN A 274 -6.95 12.23 28.57
N LYS A 275 -7.46 11.37 29.45
CA LYS A 275 -6.65 10.44 30.24
C LYS A 275 -5.85 9.48 29.36
N GLU A 276 -6.48 8.90 28.35
CA GLU A 276 -5.83 7.98 27.41
C GLU A 276 -4.77 8.71 26.57
N SER A 277 -5.06 9.92 26.11
CA SER A 277 -4.11 10.75 25.35
C SER A 277 -2.89 11.13 26.19
N GLU A 278 -3.06 11.48 27.48
CA GLU A 278 -1.96 11.73 28.41
C GLU A 278 -1.10 10.47 28.67
N SER A 279 -1.71 9.29 28.56
CA SER A 279 -1.01 7.99 28.64
C SER A 279 -0.30 7.60 27.34
N GLY A 280 -0.45 8.38 26.25
CA GLY A 280 0.15 8.11 24.95
C GLY A 280 -0.64 7.13 24.09
N THR A 281 -1.90 6.86 24.41
CA THR A 281 -2.77 6.00 23.59
C THR A 281 -3.13 6.67 22.28
N ASP A 282 -2.97 5.93 21.15
CA ASP A 282 -3.30 6.43 19.81
C ASP A 282 -4.82 6.63 19.63
N SER A 283 -5.22 7.81 19.17
CA SER A 283 -6.61 8.19 18.87
C SER A 283 -7.29 7.25 17.86
N LEU A 284 -6.54 6.79 16.85
CA LEU A 284 -7.05 5.83 15.86
C LEU A 284 -7.33 4.46 16.50
N HIS A 285 -6.52 4.06 17.48
CA HIS A 285 -6.74 2.84 18.24
C HIS A 285 -8.04 2.90 19.05
N LEU A 286 -8.30 4.00 19.77
CA LEU A 286 -9.54 4.24 20.51
C LEU A 286 -10.77 4.16 19.59
N LYS A 287 -10.71 4.82 18.42
CA LYS A 287 -11.76 4.74 17.40
C LYS A 287 -12.04 3.28 17.01
N ASN A 288 -11.00 2.51 16.72
CA ASN A 288 -11.12 1.13 16.29
C ASN A 288 -11.69 0.23 17.39
N GLN A 289 -11.36 0.47 18.65
CA GLN A 289 -11.95 -0.24 19.79
C GLN A 289 -13.46 0.02 19.92
N VAL A 290 -13.88 1.28 19.82
CA VAL A 290 -15.31 1.62 19.85
C VAL A 290 -16.03 0.94 18.68
N LEU A 291 -15.46 0.92 17.47
CA LEU A 291 -16.04 0.22 16.32
C LEU A 291 -16.13 -1.30 16.54
N LYS A 292 -15.15 -1.93 17.16
CA LYS A 292 -15.19 -3.36 17.54
C LYS A 292 -16.33 -3.63 18.55
N CYS A 293 -16.46 -2.81 19.58
CA CYS A 293 -17.54 -2.93 20.55
C CYS A 293 -18.93 -2.75 19.91
N LEU A 294 -19.10 -1.77 19.02
CA LEU A 294 -20.35 -1.57 18.27
C LEU A 294 -20.69 -2.77 17.38
N ARG A 295 -19.68 -3.36 16.71
CA ARG A 295 -19.85 -4.59 15.92
C ARG A 295 -20.28 -5.75 16.82
N ALA A 296 -19.63 -5.93 17.98
CA ALA A 296 -19.99 -6.96 18.95
C ALA A 296 -21.44 -6.80 19.42
N LEU A 297 -21.87 -5.57 19.75
CA LEU A 297 -23.26 -5.27 20.12
C LEU A 297 -24.26 -5.65 19.02
N ILE A 298 -23.95 -5.37 17.75
CA ILE A 298 -24.78 -5.75 16.61
C ILE A 298 -24.89 -7.28 16.50
N TYR A 299 -23.80 -8.02 16.71
CA TYR A 299 -23.80 -9.48 16.66
C TYR A 299 -24.60 -10.09 17.80
N ILE A 300 -24.36 -9.64 19.05
CA ILE A 300 -25.10 -10.09 20.25
C ILE A 300 -26.60 -9.86 20.04
N LYS A 301 -26.99 -8.69 19.55
CA LYS A 301 -28.41 -8.35 19.32
C LYS A 301 -29.08 -9.22 18.26
N ASN A 302 -28.33 -9.77 17.32
CA ASN A 302 -28.82 -10.68 16.29
C ASN A 302 -28.65 -12.18 16.66
N GLY A 303 -28.26 -12.50 17.91
CA GLY A 303 -28.08 -13.86 18.39
C GLY A 303 -26.86 -14.60 17.82
N LEU A 304 -25.84 -13.85 17.36
CA LEU A 304 -24.62 -14.35 16.77
C LEU A 304 -23.43 -14.20 17.74
N GLU A 305 -23.64 -14.55 19.00
CA GLU A 305 -22.63 -14.43 20.06
C GLU A 305 -21.34 -15.21 19.76
N ASP A 306 -21.45 -16.35 19.08
CA ASP A 306 -20.33 -17.21 18.70
C ASP A 306 -19.34 -16.52 17.72
N LEU A 307 -19.74 -15.42 17.07
CA LEU A 307 -18.90 -14.66 16.14
C LEU A 307 -18.19 -13.46 16.81
N VAL A 308 -18.38 -13.29 18.12
CA VAL A 308 -17.76 -12.19 18.89
C VAL A 308 -16.42 -12.64 19.43
N GLU A 309 -15.34 -12.04 18.94
CA GLU A 309 -13.95 -12.32 19.33
C GLU A 309 -13.56 -11.49 20.57
N GLU A 310 -14.36 -11.54 21.65
CA GLU A 310 -14.13 -10.79 22.91
C GLU A 310 -14.17 -11.72 24.12
N THR A 311 -13.68 -11.23 25.26
CA THR A 311 -13.73 -12.03 26.50
C THR A 311 -15.16 -12.21 27.01
N GLN A 312 -15.43 -13.29 27.76
CA GLN A 312 -16.76 -13.55 28.32
C GLN A 312 -17.27 -12.41 29.22
N ASP A 313 -16.36 -11.74 29.93
CA ASP A 313 -16.69 -10.59 30.79
C ASP A 313 -17.15 -9.40 29.93
N THR A 314 -16.45 -9.13 28.82
CA THR A 314 -16.81 -8.09 27.84
C THR A 314 -18.15 -8.40 27.16
N ILE A 315 -18.39 -9.63 26.75
CA ILE A 315 -19.65 -10.07 26.16
C ILE A 315 -20.81 -9.86 27.15
N SER A 316 -20.62 -10.23 28.41
CA SER A 316 -21.65 -10.04 29.46
C SER A 316 -21.99 -8.56 29.67
N ALA A 317 -20.97 -7.70 29.75
CA ALA A 317 -21.15 -6.26 29.89
C ALA A 317 -21.88 -5.64 28.68
N LEU A 318 -21.54 -6.09 27.45
CA LEU A 318 -22.18 -5.62 26.23
C LEU A 318 -23.60 -6.16 26.06
N LYS A 319 -23.93 -7.34 26.59
CA LYS A 319 -25.25 -7.95 26.52
C LYS A 319 -26.30 -7.12 27.26
N ASP A 320 -25.98 -6.67 28.46
CA ASP A 320 -26.86 -5.80 29.27
C ASP A 320 -27.16 -4.47 28.55
N VAL A 321 -26.21 -3.99 27.76
CA VAL A 321 -26.33 -2.75 27.00
C VAL A 321 -27.09 -2.98 25.67
N SER A 322 -26.89 -4.14 25.04
CA SER A 322 -27.49 -4.44 23.73
C SER A 322 -29.02 -4.41 23.76
N GLU A 323 -29.64 -4.78 24.88
CA GLU A 323 -31.11 -4.79 25.01
C GLU A 323 -31.71 -3.38 24.96
N LYS A 324 -30.98 -2.36 25.42
CA LYS A 324 -31.48 -1.00 25.59
C LYS A 324 -31.54 -0.17 24.31
N PHE A 325 -30.74 -0.53 23.29
CA PHE A 325 -30.56 0.31 22.09
C PHE A 325 -30.98 -0.42 20.82
N SER A 326 -31.53 0.28 19.83
CA SER A 326 -31.92 -0.30 18.52
C SER A 326 -30.72 -0.57 17.63
N VAL A 327 -30.83 -1.59 16.74
CA VAL A 327 -29.81 -1.89 15.71
C VAL A 327 -29.58 -0.68 14.80
N GLU A 328 -30.64 0.08 14.52
CA GLU A 328 -30.56 1.29 13.70
C GLU A 328 -29.65 2.36 14.32
N LYS A 329 -29.80 2.60 15.63
CA LYS A 329 -28.93 3.52 16.39
C LYS A 329 -27.48 3.06 16.34
N LEU A 330 -27.19 1.77 16.58
CA LEU A 330 -25.84 1.20 16.51
C LEU A 330 -25.23 1.36 15.12
N ASN A 331 -26.02 1.12 14.07
CA ASN A 331 -25.56 1.28 12.69
C ASN A 331 -25.27 2.76 12.34
N ASN A 332 -26.08 3.70 12.80
CA ASN A 332 -25.88 5.12 12.53
C ASN A 332 -24.60 5.64 13.22
N ILE A 333 -24.39 5.29 14.49
CA ILE A 333 -23.16 5.61 15.22
C ILE A 333 -21.95 4.99 14.50
N SER A 334 -22.03 3.71 14.12
CA SER A 334 -20.94 3.05 13.40
C SER A 334 -20.60 3.75 12.08
N LYS A 335 -21.61 4.15 11.28
CA LYS A 335 -21.41 4.88 10.03
C LYS A 335 -20.76 6.23 10.25
N THR A 336 -21.21 7.00 11.23
CA THR A 336 -20.65 8.31 11.57
C THR A 336 -19.18 8.15 11.97
N LEU A 337 -18.89 7.22 12.86
CA LEU A 337 -17.54 6.98 13.32
C LEU A 337 -16.61 6.43 12.20
N MET A 338 -17.12 5.57 11.32
CA MET A 338 -16.34 5.09 10.16
C MET A 338 -15.99 6.23 9.19
N ASN A 339 -16.90 7.16 8.95
CA ASN A 339 -16.72 8.27 8.03
C ASN A 339 -15.89 9.42 8.64
N SER A 340 -15.72 9.49 9.96
CA SER A 340 -14.88 10.49 10.61
C SER A 340 -13.41 10.26 10.30
N THR A 341 -12.67 11.33 10.01
CA THR A 341 -11.22 11.30 9.88
C THR A 341 -10.62 11.51 11.27
N VAL A 342 -9.92 10.51 11.78
CA VAL A 342 -9.17 10.57 13.04
C VAL A 342 -7.70 10.43 12.71
N GLU A 343 -6.90 11.40 13.14
CA GLU A 343 -5.46 11.39 12.88
C GLU A 343 -4.73 10.58 13.96
N PRO A 344 -3.78 9.71 13.57
CA PRO A 344 -2.99 8.95 14.54
C PRO A 344 -2.03 9.89 15.29
N ASN A 345 -1.82 9.62 16.57
CA ASN A 345 -0.88 10.36 17.44
C ASN A 345 -1.14 11.88 17.52
N GLU A 346 -2.36 12.33 17.31
CA GLU A 346 -2.75 13.75 17.43
C GLU A 346 -2.75 14.18 18.90
N PHE A 347 -2.12 15.34 19.19
CA PHE A 347 -2.17 15.94 20.52
C PHE A 347 -2.31 17.47 20.41
N PRO A 348 -3.37 18.08 20.99
CA PRO A 348 -4.50 17.44 21.68
C PRO A 348 -5.39 16.61 20.73
N PRO A 349 -6.13 15.58 21.22
CA PRO A 349 -6.84 14.59 20.42
C PRO A 349 -8.19 15.10 19.86
N ILE A 350 -8.17 16.24 19.19
CA ILE A 350 -9.37 16.98 18.75
C ILE A 350 -10.21 16.16 17.76
N SER A 351 -9.55 15.43 16.86
CA SER A 351 -10.26 14.68 15.81
C SER A 351 -11.15 13.57 16.37
N ILE A 352 -10.67 12.83 17.39
CA ILE A 352 -11.46 11.79 18.05
C ILE A 352 -12.53 12.39 18.95
N GLU A 353 -12.25 13.50 19.64
CA GLU A 353 -13.24 14.21 20.47
C GLU A 353 -14.44 14.63 19.64
N ILE A 354 -14.23 15.29 18.51
CA ILE A 354 -15.29 15.70 17.58
C ILE A 354 -16.06 14.48 17.07
N ALA A 355 -15.35 13.43 16.64
CA ALA A 355 -15.98 12.23 16.10
C ALA A 355 -16.91 11.54 17.11
N LEU A 356 -16.51 11.45 18.37
CA LEU A 356 -17.34 10.82 19.42
C LEU A 356 -18.49 11.74 19.89
N ILE A 357 -18.31 13.06 19.90
CA ILE A 357 -19.39 14.02 20.18
C ILE A 357 -20.45 13.97 19.06
N GLU A 358 -20.06 13.91 17.79
CA GLU A 358 -20.99 13.73 16.67
C GLU A 358 -21.83 12.45 16.81
N CYS A 359 -21.22 11.35 17.30
CA CYS A 359 -21.93 10.12 17.57
C CYS A 359 -23.01 10.27 18.66
N CYS A 360 -22.81 11.15 19.66
CA CYS A 360 -23.79 11.46 20.68
C CYS A 360 -24.96 12.31 20.15
N GLY A 361 -24.69 13.25 19.24
CA GLY A 361 -25.70 14.16 18.68
C GLY A 361 -26.73 13.48 17.76
N LEU A 362 -26.52 12.25 17.35
CA LEU A 362 -27.45 11.49 16.49
C LEU A 362 -28.77 11.10 17.21
N ASN A 363 -28.91 11.38 18.52
CA ASN A 363 -30.09 11.04 19.28
C ASN A 363 -31.16 12.15 19.33
N GLU A 364 -30.84 13.37 18.94
CA GLU A 364 -31.77 14.51 19.03
C GLU A 364 -32.60 14.73 17.76
N SER A 365 -32.36 13.99 16.67
CA SER A 365 -33.00 14.24 15.39
C SER A 365 -34.18 13.32 15.02
N SER A 366 -34.74 12.58 15.98
CA SER A 366 -35.95 11.77 15.72
C SER A 366 -37.28 12.36 16.28
N ASP A 367 -37.27 13.60 16.83
CA ASP A 367 -38.51 14.29 17.09
C ASP A 367 -38.48 15.73 16.59
N SER A 368 -39.44 15.99 15.65
CA SER A 368 -39.91 17.30 15.21
C SER A 368 -38.91 18.17 14.39
N HIS A 369 -38.98 18.02 13.09
CA HIS A 369 -39.33 19.09 12.16
C HIS A 369 -39.71 18.49 10.79
N VAL A 370 -40.93 18.00 10.72
CA VAL A 370 -41.65 17.93 9.42
C VAL A 370 -41.85 19.37 9.01
N ILE A 371 -40.93 19.92 8.24
CA ILE A 371 -41.20 21.14 7.48
C ILE A 371 -42.15 20.69 6.37
N GLU A 372 -43.47 20.91 6.58
CA GLU A 372 -44.45 20.92 5.51
C GLU A 372 -43.92 21.80 4.37
N ARG A 373 -43.39 21.15 3.35
CA ARG A 373 -43.24 21.79 2.03
C ARG A 373 -44.66 21.98 1.50
N LYS A 374 -45.22 23.18 1.70
CA LYS A 374 -46.33 23.64 0.88
C LYS A 374 -45.93 23.50 -0.59
N GLU A 375 -46.57 22.54 -1.25
CA GLU A 375 -46.57 22.46 -2.70
C GLU A 375 -47.14 23.78 -3.24
N VAL A 376 -46.30 24.57 -3.86
CA VAL A 376 -46.70 25.67 -4.72
C VAL A 376 -46.97 25.05 -6.08
N ALA A 377 -48.24 25.01 -6.46
CA ALA A 377 -48.71 24.56 -7.75
C ALA A 377 -48.01 25.34 -8.89
N PRO A 378 -47.64 24.66 -9.99
CA PRO A 378 -47.10 25.35 -11.16
C PRO A 378 -48.21 26.14 -11.89
N PRO A 379 -47.89 27.30 -12.50
CA PRO A 379 -48.89 28.09 -13.24
C PRO A 379 -49.28 27.34 -14.55
N GLU A 380 -50.61 27.32 -14.78
CA GLU A 380 -51.23 26.84 -16.01
C GLU A 380 -50.74 27.65 -17.22
N ILE A 381 -50.19 26.95 -18.21
CA ILE A 381 -50.00 27.49 -19.55
C ILE A 381 -51.14 26.92 -20.41
N ARG A 382 -52.01 27.83 -20.87
CA ARG A 382 -53.10 27.58 -21.78
C ARG A 382 -52.62 27.03 -23.11
N SER A 383 -53.19 25.89 -23.47
CA SER A 383 -53.13 25.26 -24.78
C SER A 383 -53.77 26.10 -25.88
N ALA A 384 -53.12 26.18 -27.02
CA ALA A 384 -53.75 26.48 -28.29
C ALA A 384 -53.76 25.24 -29.16
N GLU A 385 -54.97 24.86 -29.55
CA GLU A 385 -55.27 23.77 -30.46
C GLU A 385 -54.73 24.04 -31.88
N VAL A 386 -54.18 23.00 -32.52
CA VAL A 386 -54.35 22.81 -33.98
C VAL A 386 -54.57 21.33 -34.24
N LYS A 387 -55.65 21.10 -34.95
CA LYS A 387 -56.24 19.83 -35.34
C LYS A 387 -55.51 19.09 -36.47
N SER A 388 -55.77 17.83 -36.48
CA SER A 388 -56.03 16.84 -37.56
C SER A 388 -54.81 16.17 -38.18
N SER A 389 -54.80 14.95 -38.50
CA SER A 389 -55.67 13.83 -38.77
C SER A 389 -54.80 12.58 -38.96
N GLY A 390 -55.05 11.51 -38.39
CA GLY A 390 -55.70 10.31 -38.88
C GLY A 390 -54.75 9.41 -39.68
N THR A 391 -54.43 8.24 -39.19
CA THR A 391 -54.96 6.98 -39.68
C THR A 391 -54.21 5.80 -39.03
N THR A 392 -54.98 4.92 -38.46
CA THR A 392 -54.74 3.55 -37.99
C THR A 392 -54.06 2.65 -39.03
N VAL A 393 -53.31 1.65 -38.63
CA VAL A 393 -53.65 0.20 -38.77
C VAL A 393 -52.52 -0.69 -38.19
N ASN A 394 -52.91 -1.52 -37.28
CA ASN A 394 -52.53 -2.82 -36.76
C ASN A 394 -51.42 -3.69 -37.39
N ALA A 395 -50.82 -4.37 -36.48
CA ALA A 395 -50.75 -5.83 -36.29
C ALA A 395 -49.50 -6.60 -36.71
N ASP A 396 -48.94 -7.21 -35.70
CA ASP A 396 -48.54 -8.63 -35.56
C ASP A 396 -47.40 -9.26 -36.36
N ARG A 397 -46.59 -9.93 -35.52
CA ARG A 397 -45.92 -11.23 -35.73
C ARG A 397 -44.41 -11.25 -35.90
N ASN A 398 -43.80 -11.72 -34.80
CA ASN A 398 -42.60 -12.57 -34.75
C ASN A 398 -42.90 -13.95 -35.41
N PRO A 399 -42.00 -14.90 -35.68
CA PRO A 399 -40.55 -14.99 -35.46
C PRO A 399 -39.75 -15.78 -36.55
N LYS A 400 -38.43 -15.93 -36.28
CA LYS A 400 -37.52 -17.05 -36.65
C LYS A 400 -36.64 -17.00 -37.89
N ASP A 401 -35.37 -17.24 -37.55
CA ASP A 401 -34.34 -18.09 -38.19
C ASP A 401 -33.67 -17.65 -39.49
N ARG A 402 -32.36 -17.43 -39.40
CA ARG A 402 -31.26 -18.16 -40.08
C ARG A 402 -30.07 -17.27 -40.43
N GLU A 403 -28.95 -17.65 -39.88
CA GLU A 403 -27.58 -17.44 -40.45
C GLU A 403 -27.43 -18.25 -41.74
N PRO A 404 -26.25 -18.22 -42.40
CA PRO A 404 -25.21 -17.19 -42.68
C PRO A 404 -25.01 -16.99 -44.21
N VAL A 405 -24.07 -16.15 -44.65
CA VAL A 405 -23.07 -16.43 -45.71
C VAL A 405 -22.26 -15.17 -46.06
N ILE A 406 -20.96 -15.34 -46.09
CA ILE A 406 -19.81 -14.64 -46.56
C ILE A 406 -19.98 -13.99 -47.97
N ASN A 407 -19.51 -12.75 -48.22
CA ASN A 407 -18.40 -12.45 -49.15
C ASN A 407 -18.11 -10.96 -49.38
N ASN A 408 -16.83 -10.69 -49.26
CA ASN A 408 -15.90 -9.81 -50.00
C ASN A 408 -16.34 -8.54 -50.77
N ASN A 409 -15.47 -7.54 -50.49
CA ASN A 409 -14.96 -6.50 -51.37
C ASN A 409 -15.88 -5.39 -51.87
N ALA A 410 -15.61 -4.19 -51.37
CA ALA A 410 -15.36 -3.03 -52.23
C ALA A 410 -14.76 -1.85 -51.42
N GLN A 411 -13.72 -1.29 -51.97
CA GLN A 411 -12.98 -0.09 -51.52
C GLN A 411 -13.77 1.20 -51.71
N ALA A 412 -13.42 2.19 -50.83
CA ALA A 412 -13.38 3.64 -50.99
C ALA A 412 -14.60 4.41 -50.43
N PRO A 413 -14.44 5.69 -50.05
CA PRO A 413 -13.23 6.50 -49.87
C PRO A 413 -13.11 7.19 -48.49
N VAL A 414 -11.88 7.58 -48.19
CA VAL A 414 -11.43 8.30 -47.00
C VAL A 414 -12.06 9.69 -46.90
N ALA A 415 -12.82 9.97 -45.84
CA ALA A 415 -13.17 11.30 -45.43
C ALA A 415 -12.14 11.82 -44.43
N LYS A 416 -11.50 12.93 -44.76
CA LYS A 416 -10.54 13.66 -43.92
C LYS A 416 -11.25 14.13 -42.63
N ILE A 417 -10.76 13.63 -41.49
CA ILE A 417 -11.08 14.19 -40.18
C ILE A 417 -9.96 15.16 -39.84
N GLU A 418 -10.29 16.45 -39.75
CA GLU A 418 -9.40 17.51 -39.30
C GLU A 418 -8.95 17.23 -37.85
N ASN A 419 -7.64 17.11 -37.67
CA ASN A 419 -7.01 17.01 -36.37
C ASN A 419 -7.08 18.34 -35.64
N LYS A 420 -7.79 18.38 -34.50
CA LYS A 420 -7.58 19.40 -33.48
C LYS A 420 -6.20 19.18 -32.86
N PRO A 421 -5.39 20.24 -32.65
CA PRO A 421 -4.04 20.10 -32.15
C PRO A 421 -4.07 19.64 -30.67
N GLN A 422 -3.41 18.51 -30.40
CA GLN A 422 -3.05 18.10 -29.05
C GLN A 422 -1.99 19.07 -28.49
N PRO A 423 -2.01 19.37 -27.18
CA PRO A 423 -0.99 20.23 -26.59
C PRO A 423 0.39 19.57 -26.71
N LYS A 424 1.30 20.25 -27.39
CA LYS A 424 2.70 19.84 -27.57
C LYS A 424 3.36 19.68 -26.20
N ARG A 425 3.87 18.49 -25.89
CA ARG A 425 4.82 18.27 -24.79
C ARG A 425 6.06 19.16 -25.06
N PRO A 426 6.61 19.85 -24.04
CA PRO A 426 7.81 20.64 -24.22
C PRO A 426 8.94 19.73 -24.71
N VAL A 427 9.52 20.08 -25.85
CA VAL A 427 10.72 19.43 -26.38
C VAL A 427 11.85 19.80 -25.44
N VAL A 428 12.33 18.87 -24.64
CA VAL A 428 13.51 19.09 -23.80
C VAL A 428 14.71 19.05 -24.74
N ASP A 429 15.36 20.21 -24.87
CA ASP A 429 16.54 20.42 -25.69
C ASP A 429 17.63 19.38 -25.35
N ASN A 430 18.23 18.73 -26.33
CA ASN A 430 19.28 17.73 -26.11
C ASN A 430 20.51 18.34 -25.43
N GLU A 431 20.77 19.62 -25.65
CA GLU A 431 21.84 20.40 -25.03
C GLU A 431 21.60 20.58 -23.53
N TRP A 432 20.35 20.83 -23.11
CA TRP A 432 20.00 20.93 -21.69
C TRP A 432 20.17 19.60 -20.94
N LYS A 433 19.83 18.48 -21.59
CA LYS A 433 20.09 17.15 -20.99
C LYS A 433 21.58 16.91 -20.77
N SER A 434 22.43 17.38 -21.69
CA SER A 434 23.89 17.28 -21.55
C SER A 434 24.39 18.11 -20.37
N VAL A 435 23.89 19.32 -20.19
CA VAL A 435 24.17 20.17 -19.01
C VAL A 435 23.77 19.47 -17.71
N CYS A 436 22.55 18.93 -17.64
CA CYS A 436 22.09 18.20 -16.45
C CYS A 436 22.95 16.97 -16.16
N ASN A 437 23.40 16.24 -17.18
CA ASN A 437 24.29 15.08 -17.01
C ASN A 437 25.70 15.49 -16.56
N ALA A 438 26.27 16.55 -17.11
CA ALA A 438 27.56 17.09 -16.69
C ALA A 438 27.54 17.51 -15.21
N LEU A 439 26.44 18.11 -14.76
CA LEU A 439 26.29 18.58 -13.38
C LEU A 439 25.75 17.50 -12.42
N ARG A 440 25.45 16.28 -12.90
CA ARG A 440 24.85 15.19 -12.10
C ARG A 440 25.65 14.79 -10.87
N ARG A 441 26.99 14.90 -10.95
CA ARG A 441 27.92 14.58 -9.85
C ARG A 441 28.45 15.80 -9.11
N VAL A 442 28.05 17.00 -9.52
CA VAL A 442 28.46 18.25 -8.84
C VAL A 442 27.58 18.43 -7.63
N LYS A 443 28.17 18.32 -6.45
CA LYS A 443 27.51 18.52 -5.17
C LYS A 443 27.68 19.98 -4.76
N GLY A 444 26.56 20.68 -4.49
CA GLY A 444 26.58 21.97 -3.81
C GLY A 444 26.69 21.79 -2.30
N ASN A 445 26.14 22.70 -1.52
CA ASN A 445 26.18 22.64 -0.05
C ASN A 445 25.37 21.45 0.50
N LYS A 446 24.17 21.21 -0.04
CA LYS A 446 23.23 20.19 0.44
C LYS A 446 22.79 19.24 -0.65
N TYR A 447 22.58 19.70 -1.88
CA TYR A 447 21.99 18.94 -2.98
C TYR A 447 22.95 18.79 -4.16
N PHE A 448 22.71 17.75 -5.00
CA PHE A 448 23.37 17.61 -6.29
C PHE A 448 22.69 18.53 -7.32
N ILE A 449 23.49 19.38 -7.97
CA ILE A 449 22.97 20.44 -8.87
C ILE A 449 22.21 19.89 -10.07
N GLY A 450 22.72 18.84 -10.71
CA GLY A 450 22.04 18.21 -11.86
C GLY A 450 20.66 17.63 -11.50
N GLY A 451 20.46 17.18 -10.26
CA GLY A 451 19.15 16.72 -9.79
C GLY A 451 18.12 17.84 -9.70
N LEU A 452 18.52 19.03 -9.24
CA LEU A 452 17.66 20.21 -9.16
C LEU A 452 17.32 20.75 -10.56
N LEU A 453 18.25 20.69 -11.52
CA LEU A 453 18.09 21.17 -12.89
C LEU A 453 17.30 20.22 -13.81
N ASN A 454 17.17 18.95 -13.46
CA ASN A 454 16.48 17.95 -14.31
C ASN A 454 14.99 18.23 -14.51
N SER A 455 14.35 18.97 -13.61
CA SER A 455 12.94 19.36 -13.68
C SER A 455 12.71 20.78 -14.21
N VAL A 456 13.78 21.46 -14.62
CA VAL A 456 13.77 22.86 -15.09
C VAL A 456 13.60 22.90 -16.61
N SER A 457 12.82 23.85 -17.11
CA SER A 457 12.69 24.14 -18.53
C SER A 457 13.51 25.39 -18.87
N PRO A 458 14.61 25.28 -19.62
CA PRO A 458 15.40 26.43 -20.03
C PRO A 458 14.71 27.18 -21.19
N LYS A 459 14.78 28.51 -21.17
CA LYS A 459 14.46 29.36 -22.31
C LYS A 459 15.63 30.29 -22.60
N ILE A 460 16.05 30.37 -23.87
CA ILE A 460 17.14 31.23 -24.30
C ILE A 460 16.53 32.39 -25.04
N GLU A 461 16.80 33.59 -24.57
CA GLU A 461 16.35 34.88 -25.15
C GLU A 461 17.48 35.90 -25.04
N GLU A 462 17.86 36.54 -26.14
CA GLU A 462 18.84 37.66 -26.20
C GLU A 462 20.17 37.41 -25.44
N GLY A 463 20.79 36.22 -25.59
CA GLY A 463 22.05 35.89 -24.90
C GLY A 463 21.92 35.59 -23.42
N LYS A 464 20.69 35.34 -22.93
CA LYS A 464 20.38 34.97 -21.54
C LYS A 464 19.65 33.64 -21.49
N ILE A 465 20.03 32.79 -20.55
CA ILE A 465 19.31 31.55 -20.28
C ILE A 465 18.45 31.72 -19.01
N LYS A 466 17.13 31.64 -19.21
CA LYS A 466 16.13 31.73 -18.14
C LYS A 466 15.76 30.35 -17.67
N LEU A 467 15.95 30.05 -16.40
CA LEU A 467 15.58 28.79 -15.77
C LEU A 467 14.20 28.87 -15.14
N ILE A 468 13.24 28.13 -15.68
CA ILE A 468 11.85 28.10 -15.21
C ILE A 468 11.64 26.85 -14.35
N PHE A 469 11.39 27.03 -13.06
CA PHE A 469 11.18 25.95 -12.10
C PHE A 469 9.71 25.57 -12.00
N LYS A 470 9.42 24.27 -11.81
CA LYS A 470 8.05 23.76 -11.59
C LYS A 470 7.53 23.97 -10.16
N SER A 471 8.40 24.26 -9.20
CA SER A 471 8.05 24.42 -7.79
C SER A 471 8.91 25.50 -7.13
N ASN A 472 8.28 26.31 -6.28
CA ASN A 472 8.97 27.36 -5.53
C ASN A 472 10.01 26.79 -4.56
N THR A 473 9.77 25.61 -3.98
CA THR A 473 10.73 24.90 -3.12
C THR A 473 12.00 24.50 -3.88
N MET A 474 11.87 24.02 -5.12
CA MET A 474 13.03 23.67 -5.95
C MET A 474 13.83 24.90 -6.37
N LYS A 475 13.15 25.99 -6.70
CA LYS A 475 13.78 27.29 -6.99
C LYS A 475 14.61 27.78 -5.79
N GLN A 476 14.03 27.77 -4.59
CA GLN A 476 14.72 28.21 -3.37
C GLN A 476 15.91 27.30 -3.04
N ASN A 477 15.77 26.00 -3.17
CA ASN A 477 16.88 25.06 -2.98
C ASN A 477 18.01 25.34 -3.98
N PHE A 478 17.70 25.56 -5.26
CA PHE A 478 18.71 25.89 -6.27
C PHE A 478 19.40 27.23 -5.98
N LEU A 479 18.64 28.28 -5.63
CA LEU A 479 19.21 29.58 -5.24
C LEU A 479 20.16 29.48 -4.06
N ASN A 480 19.82 28.67 -3.05
CA ASN A 480 20.68 28.43 -1.90
C ASN A 480 22.01 27.71 -2.28
N GLU A 481 21.95 26.79 -3.26
CA GLU A 481 23.15 26.08 -3.73
C GLU A 481 24.08 26.98 -4.57
N ILE A 482 23.54 27.87 -5.40
CA ILE A 482 24.34 28.81 -6.22
C ILE A 482 24.79 30.07 -5.46
N THR A 483 24.44 30.21 -4.15
CA THR A 483 25.02 31.23 -3.28
C THR A 483 26.54 31.05 -3.14
N ASN A 484 27.02 29.80 -3.30
CA ASN A 484 28.45 29.50 -3.38
C ASN A 484 28.96 29.88 -4.79
N ASN A 485 29.89 30.84 -4.86
CA ASN A 485 30.47 31.33 -6.10
C ASN A 485 31.12 30.23 -6.94
N GLU A 486 31.75 29.23 -6.32
CA GLU A 486 32.36 28.11 -7.05
C GLU A 486 31.31 27.24 -7.73
N THR A 487 30.21 26.93 -7.03
CA THR A 487 29.08 26.15 -7.57
C THR A 487 28.39 26.93 -8.70
N LYS A 488 28.16 28.23 -8.52
CA LYS A 488 27.59 29.11 -9.54
C LYS A 488 28.44 29.13 -10.80
N GLN A 489 29.76 29.26 -10.68
CA GLN A 489 30.68 29.31 -11.82
C GLN A 489 30.66 27.98 -12.58
N ARG A 490 30.67 26.85 -11.89
CA ARG A 490 30.59 25.50 -12.53
C ARG A 490 29.28 25.30 -13.30
N VAL A 491 28.16 25.86 -12.83
CA VAL A 491 26.89 25.82 -13.56
C VAL A 491 26.98 26.66 -14.83
N ILE A 492 27.52 27.86 -14.75
CA ILE A 492 27.68 28.76 -15.90
C ILE A 492 28.64 28.16 -16.93
N ASP A 493 29.79 27.61 -16.50
CA ASP A 493 30.78 26.98 -17.36
C ASP A 493 30.16 25.78 -18.10
N SER A 494 29.41 24.92 -17.41
CA SER A 494 28.74 23.78 -18.00
C SER A 494 27.66 24.18 -19.02
N ILE A 495 26.95 25.29 -18.80
CA ILE A 495 25.96 25.84 -19.74
C ILE A 495 26.68 26.36 -20.99
N ASN A 496 27.71 27.18 -20.82
CA ASN A 496 28.48 27.78 -21.92
C ASN A 496 29.20 26.74 -22.79
N GLU A 497 29.74 25.66 -22.18
CA GLU A 497 30.36 24.54 -22.90
C GLU A 497 29.37 23.78 -23.79
N ASN A 498 28.15 23.52 -23.29
CA ASN A 498 27.17 22.73 -24.04
C ASN A 498 26.43 23.53 -25.10
N TYR A 499 26.13 24.82 -24.84
CA TYR A 499 25.48 25.70 -25.81
C TYR A 499 26.46 26.42 -26.74
N LYS A 500 27.78 26.33 -26.48
CA LYS A 500 28.86 26.98 -27.27
C LYS A 500 28.69 28.49 -27.40
N GLU A 501 27.97 29.12 -26.49
CA GLU A 501 27.68 30.55 -26.43
C GLU A 501 27.86 31.02 -24.99
N THR A 502 28.25 32.30 -24.81
CA THR A 502 28.34 32.90 -23.48
C THR A 502 26.95 33.36 -23.07
N LEU A 503 26.28 32.62 -22.19
CA LEU A 503 24.91 32.91 -21.74
C LEU A 503 24.91 33.43 -20.30
N GLU A 504 24.14 34.51 -20.06
CA GLU A 504 23.90 35.00 -18.72
C GLU A 504 22.80 34.19 -18.04
N LEU A 505 23.08 33.61 -16.85
CA LEU A 505 22.13 32.83 -16.10
C LEU A 505 21.13 33.69 -15.34
N ILE A 506 19.85 33.55 -15.66
CA ILE A 506 18.72 34.18 -14.97
C ILE A 506 17.81 33.09 -14.41
N VAL A 507 17.45 33.22 -13.12
CA VAL A 507 16.44 32.37 -12.48
C VAL A 507 15.12 33.14 -12.48
N ASP A 508 14.20 32.73 -13.37
CA ASP A 508 12.92 33.39 -13.56
C ASP A 508 11.88 32.96 -12.49
N GLU A 509 10.73 33.66 -12.45
CA GLU A 509 9.64 33.31 -11.55
C GLU A 509 9.10 31.90 -11.87
N VAL A 510 8.58 31.23 -10.84
CA VAL A 510 7.96 29.91 -10.99
C VAL A 510 6.75 30.09 -11.89
N VAL A 511 6.72 29.42 -13.04
CA VAL A 511 5.44 29.18 -13.70
C VAL A 511 4.73 28.18 -12.80
N GLU A 512 3.90 28.68 -11.89
CA GLU A 512 2.78 27.89 -11.42
C GLU A 512 2.10 27.42 -12.71
N SER A 513 2.28 26.14 -13.05
CA SER A 513 1.44 25.51 -14.04
C SER A 513 0.04 25.81 -13.54
N SER A 514 -0.65 26.70 -14.18
CA SER A 514 -2.09 26.77 -14.17
C SER A 514 -2.57 25.40 -14.67
N ILE A 515 -2.57 24.45 -13.77
CA ILE A 515 -3.62 23.47 -13.70
C ILE A 515 -4.80 24.36 -13.30
N GLU A 516 -5.45 24.95 -14.27
CA GLU A 516 -6.88 25.22 -14.24
C GLU A 516 -7.58 23.85 -14.11
N GLY A 517 -7.35 23.17 -13.00
CA GLY A 517 -8.33 22.39 -12.31
C GLY A 517 -9.24 23.43 -11.70
N GLU A 518 -10.21 23.91 -12.48
CA GLU A 518 -11.37 24.60 -11.97
C GLU A 518 -11.84 23.81 -10.75
N ASN A 519 -11.69 24.43 -9.59
CA ASN A 519 -12.17 23.85 -8.33
C ASN A 519 -13.66 23.53 -8.55
N PRO A 520 -14.10 22.27 -8.53
CA PRO A 520 -15.48 21.89 -8.85
C PRO A 520 -16.51 22.63 -7.99
N LEU A 521 -16.08 23.18 -6.84
CA LEU A 521 -16.90 24.04 -5.98
C LEU A 521 -17.26 25.40 -6.62
N ILE A 522 -16.48 25.92 -7.55
CA ILE A 522 -16.77 27.20 -8.23
C ILE A 522 -17.94 27.05 -9.23
N LYS A 523 -18.21 25.84 -9.70
CA LYS A 523 -19.32 25.53 -10.62
C LYS A 523 -20.63 25.19 -9.89
N THR A 524 -20.64 25.16 -8.57
CA THR A 524 -21.89 24.94 -7.84
C THR A 524 -22.81 26.15 -7.96
N PRO A 525 -24.10 25.96 -8.19
CA PRO A 525 -25.06 27.05 -8.38
C PRO A 525 -25.06 28.07 -7.22
N ILE A 526 -24.76 27.62 -6.03
CA ILE A 526 -24.69 28.43 -4.81
C ILE A 526 -23.50 29.42 -4.87
N VAL A 527 -22.33 28.95 -5.29
CA VAL A 527 -21.12 29.80 -5.39
C VAL A 527 -21.25 30.80 -6.55
N GLN A 528 -21.83 30.40 -7.66
CA GLN A 528 -22.13 31.34 -8.78
C GLN A 528 -23.15 32.41 -8.38
N HIS A 529 -24.16 32.02 -7.60
CA HIS A 529 -25.14 32.97 -7.09
C HIS A 529 -24.51 33.94 -6.07
N ALA A 530 -23.63 33.48 -5.21
CA ALA A 530 -22.89 34.33 -4.29
C ALA A 530 -21.96 35.33 -5.01
N ILE A 531 -21.30 34.91 -6.10
CA ILE A 531 -20.46 35.76 -6.94
C ILE A 531 -21.31 36.84 -7.66
N SER A 532 -22.48 36.47 -8.17
CA SER A 532 -23.41 37.41 -8.80
C SER A 532 -23.97 38.45 -7.80
N MET A 533 -23.97 38.11 -6.51
CA MET A 533 -24.34 39.05 -5.41
C MET A 533 -23.15 39.86 -4.88
N GLY A 534 -21.97 39.79 -5.53
CA GLY A 534 -20.80 40.63 -5.20
C GLY A 534 -19.79 39.98 -4.24
N ALA A 535 -19.92 38.72 -3.92
CA ALA A 535 -18.93 38.01 -3.10
C ALA A 535 -17.60 37.83 -3.87
N LYS A 536 -16.47 38.15 -3.24
CA LYS A 536 -15.13 37.98 -3.81
C LYS A 536 -14.47 36.74 -3.20
N ILE A 537 -13.94 35.86 -4.03
CA ILE A 537 -13.15 34.70 -3.59
C ILE A 537 -11.83 35.21 -3.01
N LYS A 538 -11.60 35.01 -1.71
CA LYS A 538 -10.32 35.30 -1.06
C LYS A 538 -9.43 34.07 -1.20
N LYS A 539 -8.34 34.15 -1.95
CA LYS A 539 -7.29 33.14 -1.92
C LYS A 539 -6.57 33.28 -0.57
N ASN A 540 -6.59 32.24 0.24
CA ASN A 540 -5.71 32.16 1.41
C ASN A 540 -4.28 31.95 0.88
N THR A 541 -3.45 32.92 1.15
CA THR A 541 -1.99 32.87 0.97
C THR A 541 -1.38 31.90 1.96
#